data_e3864390b255ab16616b455270e6fea5
#
_entry.id   e3864390b255ab16616b455270e6fea5
#
_cell.length_a   1.000
_cell.length_b   1.000
_cell.length_c   1.000
_cell.angle_alpha   90.00
_cell.angle_beta   90.00
_cell.angle_gamma   90.00
#
_symmetry.space_group_name_H-M   'P 1'
#
loop_
_entity.id
_entity.type
_entity.pdbx_description
1 polymer ?
#
loop_
_entity_poly.entity_id
_entity_poly.type
_entity_poly.pdbx_seq_one_letter_code
_entity_poly.pdbx_strand_id
1 'polypeptide(L)'
;MGKKKVHITSLGLLHFLVTSGRYAGRGGGGKGSDMRFTWLLFLALSNCFFCSIVSAKPAKAHCKNPYFWRCYGVPHTCPPGCPKFCQVDCKICKPYCACDKPGAVCQDPRFIGGDGIMFYFHGRKDKDFCLVTDAGIHINGHFIGKNNRKGRDFTWVQSIGVLFGRHRLFVGARKVSRWHAFDDNIHIQLDGADVEIPSGEGAVWESRGAGLTIERVAAENDVVVEVTGLVEIRARVVPITAEESRVHGYDIAEDDDCFAHLELSFKLSSPSPSLHGILGQTYAPDYRSRVKIGAAMPIMGGEKKFSSSHLFATDCAVSRFGTEGEEEGNELKTANVAKSQ
;
A
#
# COMPACT_ATOMS: atom_id res chain seq x y z
N MET A 1 -29.02 38.37 8.01
CA MET A 1 -30.39 37.87 8.25
C MET A 1 -30.89 37.21 6.98
N GLY A 2 -31.17 35.92 7.00
CA GLY A 2 -31.66 35.15 5.85
C GLY A 2 -31.71 33.66 6.20
N LYS A 3 -32.73 33.23 6.94
CA LYS A 3 -32.99 31.82 7.29
C LYS A 3 -33.55 31.12 6.04
N LYS A 4 -32.86 30.08 5.53
CA LYS A 4 -33.44 29.13 4.56
C LYS A 4 -34.14 28.01 5.32
N LYS A 5 -35.45 27.90 5.16
CA LYS A 5 -36.29 26.79 5.59
C LYS A 5 -36.02 25.57 4.72
N VAL A 6 -35.78 24.41 5.40
CA VAL A 6 -35.78 23.09 4.73
C VAL A 6 -37.21 22.59 4.74
N HIS A 7 -37.78 22.35 3.55
CA HIS A 7 -39.05 21.65 3.39
C HIS A 7 -38.80 20.13 3.40
N ILE A 8 -39.37 19.46 4.41
CA ILE A 8 -39.48 17.99 4.43
C ILE A 8 -40.83 17.66 3.84
N THR A 9 -40.85 17.02 2.67
CA THR A 9 -42.06 16.41 2.12
C THR A 9 -42.15 14.95 2.57
N SER A 10 -43.11 14.71 3.43
CA SER A 10 -43.65 13.40 3.76
C SER A 10 -44.54 12.92 2.62
N LEU A 11 -44.39 11.68 2.15
CA LEU A 11 -45.52 10.89 1.59
C LEU A 11 -45.10 9.41 1.44
N GLY A 12 -45.92 8.55 1.97
CA GLY A 12 -45.81 7.09 1.76
C GLY A 12 -46.56 6.27 2.81
N LEU A 13 -47.84 6.59 3.08
CA LEU A 13 -48.74 5.69 3.83
C LEU A 13 -49.11 4.49 2.95
N LEU A 14 -48.55 3.32 3.23
CA LEU A 14 -49.12 2.06 2.73
C LEU A 14 -50.14 1.54 3.74
N HIS A 15 -51.42 1.61 3.35
CA HIS A 15 -52.53 0.96 4.05
C HIS A 15 -52.46 -0.57 3.82
N PHE A 16 -52.17 -1.32 4.84
CA PHE A 16 -52.49 -2.76 4.87
C PHE A 16 -53.81 -2.98 5.62
N LEU A 17 -54.84 -3.33 4.88
CA LEU A 17 -56.11 -3.83 5.41
C LEU A 17 -55.88 -5.23 5.98
N VAL A 18 -56.01 -5.37 7.29
CA VAL A 18 -56.10 -6.68 7.95
C VAL A 18 -57.56 -7.02 8.13
N THR A 19 -58.05 -8.01 7.35
CA THR A 19 -59.36 -8.60 7.56
C THR A 19 -59.34 -9.50 8.79
N SER A 20 -60.20 -9.17 9.72
CA SER A 20 -60.47 -9.94 10.96
C SER A 20 -61.32 -11.18 10.63
N GLY A 21 -60.70 -12.36 10.62
CA GLY A 21 -61.40 -13.63 10.59
C GLY A 21 -61.68 -14.12 12.02
N ARG A 22 -62.95 -14.19 12.44
CA ARG A 22 -63.36 -14.85 13.67
C ARG A 22 -63.43 -16.34 13.45
N TYR A 23 -62.63 -17.10 14.18
CA TYR A 23 -62.82 -18.53 14.37
C TYR A 23 -63.35 -18.79 15.80
N ALA A 24 -64.53 -19.32 15.89
CA ALA A 24 -65.07 -19.88 17.13
C ALA A 24 -64.57 -21.32 17.30
N GLY A 25 -63.85 -21.62 18.35
CA GLY A 25 -63.35 -22.94 18.72
C GLY A 25 -63.35 -23.10 20.23
N ARG A 26 -64.06 -24.05 20.73
CA ARG A 26 -64.48 -24.42 22.09
C ARG A 26 -63.34 -25.09 22.85
N GLY A 27 -63.09 -24.65 24.10
CA GLY A 27 -62.74 -25.50 25.25
C GLY A 27 -61.29 -25.93 25.42
N GLY A 28 -60.65 -25.46 26.51
CA GLY A 28 -59.43 -26.05 27.06
C GLY A 28 -58.60 -25.00 27.85
N GLY A 29 -58.61 -25.07 29.20
CA GLY A 29 -57.88 -24.18 30.07
C GLY A 29 -56.36 -24.33 29.94
N GLY A 30 -55.69 -23.24 29.68
CA GLY A 30 -54.23 -23.11 29.69
C GLY A 30 -53.84 -21.67 29.91
N LYS A 31 -52.96 -21.43 30.91
CA LYS A 31 -52.49 -20.15 31.36
C LYS A 31 -52.04 -19.26 30.19
N GLY A 32 -52.72 -18.13 30.00
CA GLY A 32 -52.35 -17.12 29.04
C GLY A 32 -51.03 -16.44 29.43
N SER A 33 -49.98 -16.78 28.71
CA SER A 33 -48.77 -15.95 28.66
C SER A 33 -49.01 -14.83 27.69
N ASP A 34 -48.73 -13.59 28.09
CA ASP A 34 -49.01 -12.34 27.39
C ASP A 34 -48.39 -12.31 25.97
N MET A 35 -49.17 -12.66 24.97
CA MET A 35 -48.80 -12.56 23.55
C MET A 35 -48.62 -11.12 23.07
N ARG A 36 -48.97 -10.14 23.89
CA ARG A 36 -48.80 -8.70 23.61
C ARG A 36 -47.34 -8.24 23.78
N PHE A 37 -46.59 -8.87 24.69
CA PHE A 37 -45.19 -8.52 24.95
C PHE A 37 -44.25 -9.00 23.84
N THR A 38 -44.56 -10.11 23.22
CA THR A 38 -43.74 -10.71 22.13
C THR A 38 -43.81 -9.91 20.81
N TRP A 39 -44.96 -9.28 20.52
CA TRP A 39 -45.11 -8.44 19.33
C TRP A 39 -44.39 -7.09 19.43
N LEU A 40 -44.34 -6.50 20.62
CA LEU A 40 -43.60 -5.27 20.84
C LEU A 40 -42.09 -5.48 20.78
N LEU A 41 -41.60 -6.65 21.19
CA LEU A 41 -40.18 -7.04 21.03
C LEU A 41 -39.79 -7.28 19.56
N PHE A 42 -40.69 -7.89 18.77
CA PHE A 42 -40.45 -8.09 17.33
C PHE A 42 -40.45 -6.74 16.56
N LEU A 43 -41.31 -5.81 16.90
CA LEU A 43 -41.31 -4.47 16.29
C LEU A 43 -40.10 -3.64 16.71
N ALA A 44 -39.62 -3.77 17.94
CA ALA A 44 -38.41 -3.10 18.42
C ALA A 44 -37.15 -3.67 17.77
N LEU A 45 -37.08 -5.00 17.57
CA LEU A 45 -35.97 -5.66 16.90
C LEU A 45 -35.96 -5.40 15.37
N SER A 46 -37.15 -5.23 14.75
CA SER A 46 -37.25 -4.90 13.32
C SER A 46 -36.77 -3.47 13.00
N ASN A 47 -36.90 -2.53 13.93
CA ASN A 47 -36.40 -1.17 13.75
C ASN A 47 -34.88 -1.04 13.98
N CYS A 48 -34.22 -2.00 14.65
CA CYS A 48 -32.77 -2.04 14.76
C CYS A 48 -32.07 -2.65 13.51
N PHE A 49 -32.79 -3.29 12.58
CA PHE A 49 -32.19 -3.89 11.38
C PHE A 49 -32.03 -2.90 10.21
N PHE A 50 -32.55 -1.68 10.31
CA PHE A 50 -32.16 -0.57 9.43
C PHE A 50 -30.97 0.19 9.99
N CYS A 51 -29.90 -0.53 10.38
CA CYS A 51 -28.59 0.07 10.48
C CYS A 51 -28.21 0.49 9.03
N SER A 52 -28.48 1.74 8.72
CA SER A 52 -28.08 2.36 7.43
C SER A 52 -26.60 2.07 7.26
N ILE A 53 -26.26 1.21 6.31
CA ILE A 53 -24.90 1.08 5.82
C ILE A 53 -24.59 2.46 5.22
N VAL A 54 -24.00 3.34 6.00
CA VAL A 54 -23.44 4.60 5.51
C VAL A 54 -22.23 4.19 4.66
N SER A 55 -22.49 3.88 3.39
CA SER A 55 -21.44 3.70 2.42
C SER A 55 -20.70 5.03 2.32
N ALA A 56 -19.49 5.09 2.83
CA ALA A 56 -18.65 6.26 2.70
C ALA A 56 -18.51 6.58 1.19
N LYS A 57 -18.76 7.85 0.82
CA LYS A 57 -18.60 8.26 -0.57
C LYS A 57 -17.15 8.02 -0.98
N PRO A 58 -16.89 7.45 -2.19
CA PRO A 58 -15.54 7.24 -2.67
C PRO A 58 -14.79 8.58 -2.73
N ALA A 59 -13.50 8.54 -2.41
CA ALA A 59 -12.62 9.69 -2.49
C ALA A 59 -12.50 10.21 -3.94
N LYS A 60 -12.05 11.45 -4.09
CA LYS A 60 -11.77 12.04 -5.40
C LYS A 60 -10.28 12.36 -5.48
N ALA A 61 -9.72 12.15 -6.68
CA ALA A 61 -8.36 12.54 -7.04
C ALA A 61 -8.39 13.43 -8.28
N HIS A 62 -7.33 14.18 -8.52
CA HIS A 62 -7.17 15.03 -9.69
C HIS A 62 -5.72 14.97 -10.21
N CYS A 63 -5.54 15.32 -11.48
CA CYS A 63 -4.21 15.49 -12.05
C CYS A 63 -3.57 16.75 -11.47
N LYS A 64 -2.33 16.61 -10.96
CA LYS A 64 -1.56 17.69 -10.31
C LYS A 64 -0.51 18.32 -11.25
N ASN A 65 -0.28 17.75 -12.43
CA ASN A 65 0.69 18.26 -13.38
C ASN A 65 0.04 19.26 -14.36
N PRO A 66 0.37 20.57 -14.28
CA PRO A 66 -0.23 21.61 -15.10
C PRO A 66 0.11 21.48 -16.59
N TYR A 67 1.17 20.73 -16.96
CA TYR A 67 1.47 20.44 -18.36
C TYR A 67 0.31 19.77 -19.09
N PHE A 68 -0.49 18.96 -18.36
CA PHE A 68 -1.69 18.31 -18.89
C PHE A 68 -2.94 19.16 -18.64
N TRP A 69 -2.97 20.39 -19.12
CA TRP A 69 -3.96 21.42 -18.83
C TRP A 69 -5.44 20.98 -18.98
N ARG A 70 -5.73 20.01 -19.87
CA ARG A 70 -7.07 19.45 -20.04
C ARG A 70 -7.51 18.54 -18.89
N CYS A 71 -6.57 18.00 -18.15
CA CYS A 71 -6.81 17.10 -17.04
C CYS A 71 -6.50 17.75 -15.68
N TYR A 72 -5.67 18.78 -15.69
CA TYR A 72 -5.21 19.47 -14.50
C TYR A 72 -6.38 19.95 -13.64
N GLY A 73 -6.39 19.56 -12.36
CA GLY A 73 -7.43 19.96 -11.40
C GLY A 73 -8.81 19.32 -11.60
N VAL A 74 -9.05 18.55 -12.68
CA VAL A 74 -10.34 17.88 -12.91
C VAL A 74 -10.54 16.75 -11.89
N PRO A 75 -11.60 16.79 -11.04
CA PRO A 75 -11.82 15.79 -10.02
C PRO A 75 -12.40 14.49 -10.61
N HIS A 76 -11.75 13.37 -10.32
CA HIS A 76 -12.18 12.02 -10.68
C HIS A 76 -12.54 11.23 -9.44
N THR A 77 -13.64 10.48 -9.48
CA THR A 77 -14.02 9.56 -8.42
C THR A 77 -13.15 8.33 -8.46
N CYS A 78 -12.61 7.90 -7.31
CA CYS A 78 -11.77 6.72 -7.22
C CYS A 78 -12.51 5.44 -7.62
N PRO A 79 -11.82 4.49 -8.30
CA PRO A 79 -12.40 3.20 -8.68
C PRO A 79 -12.88 2.37 -7.49
N PRO A 80 -13.84 1.44 -7.70
CA PRO A 80 -14.33 0.56 -6.63
C PRO A 80 -13.24 -0.29 -5.96
N GLY A 81 -12.15 -0.62 -6.66
CA GLY A 81 -11.02 -1.38 -6.13
C GLY A 81 -10.17 -0.61 -5.12
N CYS A 82 -10.24 0.71 -5.13
CA CYS A 82 -9.51 1.60 -4.21
C CYS A 82 -10.34 2.85 -3.84
N PRO A 83 -11.51 2.68 -3.20
CA PRO A 83 -12.47 3.77 -3.01
C PRO A 83 -11.97 4.87 -2.07
N LYS A 84 -11.02 4.54 -1.19
CA LYS A 84 -10.48 5.49 -0.21
C LYS A 84 -9.35 6.35 -0.77
N PHE A 85 -8.61 5.84 -1.78
CA PHE A 85 -7.47 6.53 -2.38
C PHE A 85 -7.17 6.01 -3.78
N CYS A 86 -6.94 6.93 -4.72
CA CYS A 86 -6.50 6.62 -6.08
C CYS A 86 -5.63 7.73 -6.64
N GLN A 87 -5.03 7.49 -7.79
CA GLN A 87 -4.29 8.49 -8.55
C GLN A 87 -4.97 8.77 -9.88
N VAL A 88 -4.60 9.87 -10.52
CA VAL A 88 -5.07 10.18 -11.88
C VAL A 88 -3.88 10.13 -12.84
N ASP A 89 -3.99 9.30 -13.86
CA ASP A 89 -3.06 9.33 -14.98
C ASP A 89 -3.37 10.57 -15.82
N CYS A 90 -2.48 11.56 -15.74
CA CYS A 90 -2.68 12.85 -16.40
C CYS A 90 -2.70 12.76 -17.92
N LYS A 91 -2.02 11.76 -18.52
CA LYS A 91 -1.95 11.59 -19.99
C LYS A 91 -3.30 11.16 -20.56
N ILE A 92 -3.94 10.22 -19.90
CA ILE A 92 -5.22 9.66 -20.34
C ILE A 92 -6.41 10.19 -19.56
N CYS A 93 -6.15 11.04 -18.54
CA CYS A 93 -7.12 11.66 -17.66
C CYS A 93 -8.11 10.67 -17.03
N LYS A 94 -7.59 9.59 -16.45
CA LYS A 94 -8.39 8.54 -15.81
C LYS A 94 -7.86 8.19 -14.43
N PRO A 95 -8.74 7.97 -13.44
CA PRO A 95 -8.34 7.51 -12.12
C PRO A 95 -7.91 6.03 -12.18
N TYR A 96 -6.92 5.67 -11.38
CA TYR A 96 -6.44 4.29 -11.24
C TYR A 96 -6.01 3.99 -9.81
N CYS A 97 -6.04 2.72 -9.44
CA CYS A 97 -5.50 2.25 -8.17
C CYS A 97 -3.97 2.15 -8.28
N ALA A 98 -3.25 2.87 -7.44
CA ALA A 98 -1.77 2.88 -7.47
C ALA A 98 -1.19 1.49 -7.26
N CYS A 99 -1.80 0.69 -6.36
CA CYS A 99 -1.38 -0.67 -6.05
C CYS A 99 -1.63 -1.70 -7.17
N ASP A 100 -2.21 -1.31 -8.32
CA ASP A 100 -2.46 -2.20 -9.46
C ASP A 100 -1.55 -1.90 -10.66
N LYS A 101 -0.57 -1.02 -10.50
CA LYS A 101 0.40 -0.69 -11.56
C LYS A 101 1.71 -1.45 -11.38
N PRO A 102 2.43 -1.78 -12.47
CA PRO A 102 3.77 -2.33 -12.39
C PRO A 102 4.66 -1.51 -11.46
N GLY A 103 5.43 -2.18 -10.61
CA GLY A 103 6.26 -1.58 -9.59
C GLY A 103 5.60 -1.37 -8.24
N ALA A 104 4.30 -1.62 -8.09
CA ALA A 104 3.60 -1.46 -6.82
C ALA A 104 3.95 -2.55 -5.81
N VAL A 105 4.07 -2.15 -4.54
CA VAL A 105 4.24 -3.03 -3.36
C VAL A 105 3.30 -2.51 -2.27
N CYS A 106 2.21 -3.21 -2.04
CA CYS A 106 1.15 -2.77 -1.12
C CYS A 106 0.62 -3.94 -0.29
N GLN A 107 -0.11 -3.63 0.77
CA GLN A 107 -0.84 -4.62 1.57
C GLN A 107 0.10 -5.66 2.22
N ASP A 108 -0.24 -6.95 2.23
CA ASP A 108 0.35 -8.13 2.90
C ASP A 108 1.39 -8.87 2.01
N PRO A 109 2.65 -8.43 1.76
CA PRO A 109 2.89 -7.46 0.69
C PRO A 109 2.57 -8.06 -0.67
N ARG A 110 1.70 -7.41 -1.38
CA ARG A 110 1.32 -7.71 -2.76
C ARG A 110 2.15 -6.88 -3.72
N PHE A 111 2.80 -7.55 -4.65
CA PHE A 111 3.65 -6.96 -5.68
C PHE A 111 2.98 -7.01 -7.05
N ILE A 112 3.20 -5.98 -7.84
CA ILE A 112 2.93 -6.03 -9.28
C ILE A 112 4.29 -5.94 -9.98
N GLY A 113 4.70 -7.01 -10.64
CA GLY A 113 5.97 -7.07 -11.36
C GLY A 113 6.05 -6.08 -12.51
N GLY A 114 7.26 -5.83 -13.01
CA GLY A 114 7.49 -5.07 -14.23
C GLY A 114 6.83 -5.73 -15.46
N ASP A 115 6.66 -7.04 -15.43
CA ASP A 115 5.91 -7.86 -16.40
C ASP A 115 4.38 -7.75 -16.26
N GLY A 116 3.88 -6.98 -15.27
CA GLY A 116 2.47 -6.80 -14.96
C GLY A 116 1.84 -7.95 -14.18
N ILE A 117 2.60 -8.99 -13.81
CA ILE A 117 2.09 -10.14 -13.06
C ILE A 117 2.05 -9.82 -11.56
N MET A 118 0.89 -10.06 -10.95
CA MET A 118 0.68 -9.91 -9.52
C MET A 118 1.21 -11.15 -8.77
N PHE A 119 1.94 -10.91 -7.68
CA PHE A 119 2.41 -11.95 -6.78
C PHE A 119 2.51 -11.45 -5.34
N TYR A 120 2.63 -12.40 -4.40
CA TYR A 120 2.89 -12.13 -2.99
C TYR A 120 4.30 -12.60 -2.62
N PHE A 121 4.98 -11.78 -1.82
CA PHE A 121 6.19 -12.19 -1.13
C PHE A 121 6.07 -11.76 0.33
N HIS A 122 5.83 -12.72 1.21
CA HIS A 122 5.53 -12.41 2.60
C HIS A 122 6.78 -12.16 3.44
N GLY A 123 7.92 -12.73 3.07
CA GLY A 123 9.13 -12.64 3.89
C GLY A 123 8.92 -13.16 5.31
N ARG A 124 9.53 -12.50 6.27
CA ARG A 124 9.39 -12.79 7.70
C ARG A 124 9.34 -11.50 8.51
N LYS A 125 8.60 -11.54 9.61
CA LYS A 125 8.58 -10.47 10.60
C LYS A 125 9.99 -10.13 11.09
N ASP A 126 10.27 -8.82 11.20
CA ASP A 126 11.54 -8.24 11.69
C ASP A 126 12.76 -8.72 10.88
N LYS A 127 12.61 -8.85 9.54
CA LYS A 127 13.66 -9.23 8.60
C LYS A 127 13.71 -8.28 7.40
N ASP A 128 14.89 -8.25 6.78
CA ASP A 128 15.19 -7.41 5.64
C ASP A 128 15.34 -8.26 4.37
N PHE A 129 14.85 -7.74 3.26
CA PHE A 129 14.86 -8.44 1.98
C PHE A 129 15.19 -7.50 0.82
N CYS A 130 15.99 -7.99 -0.11
CA CYS A 130 16.42 -7.31 -1.32
C CYS A 130 15.25 -7.18 -2.31
N LEU A 131 14.70 -5.97 -2.45
CA LEU A 131 13.60 -5.66 -3.36
C LEU A 131 14.09 -5.40 -4.78
N VAL A 132 15.13 -4.58 -4.93
CA VAL A 132 15.74 -4.19 -6.19
C VAL A 132 17.25 -4.12 -6.00
N THR A 133 18.01 -4.68 -6.92
CA THR A 133 19.48 -4.55 -6.94
C THR A 133 19.98 -4.51 -8.37
N ASP A 134 20.83 -3.54 -8.64
CA ASP A 134 21.54 -3.31 -9.89
C ASP A 134 22.92 -2.73 -9.57
N ALA A 135 23.79 -2.56 -10.53
CA ALA A 135 25.14 -2.03 -10.32
C ALA A 135 25.16 -0.67 -9.59
N GLY A 136 24.27 0.25 -9.98
CA GLY A 136 24.19 1.61 -9.42
C GLY A 136 23.20 1.80 -8.29
N ILE A 137 22.38 0.81 -7.97
CA ILE A 137 21.31 0.93 -6.95
C ILE A 137 21.05 -0.38 -6.22
N HIS A 138 20.80 -0.29 -4.91
CA HIS A 138 20.37 -1.42 -4.10
C HIS A 138 19.29 -0.99 -3.13
N ILE A 139 18.16 -1.69 -3.11
CA ILE A 139 17.02 -1.37 -2.27
C ILE A 139 16.60 -2.60 -1.49
N ASN A 140 16.73 -2.52 -0.15
CA ASN A 140 16.14 -3.49 0.76
C ASN A 140 14.87 -2.93 1.39
N GLY A 141 13.95 -3.84 1.74
CA GLY A 141 12.77 -3.54 2.55
C GLY A 141 12.85 -4.22 3.90
N HIS A 142 12.52 -3.48 4.97
CA HIS A 142 12.32 -4.03 6.31
C HIS A 142 10.87 -4.43 6.49
N PHE A 143 10.65 -5.68 6.88
CA PHE A 143 9.31 -6.24 7.02
C PHE A 143 8.95 -6.34 8.51
N ILE A 144 7.95 -5.58 8.92
CA ILE A 144 7.28 -5.77 10.21
C ILE A 144 6.17 -6.81 10.08
N GLY A 145 5.62 -7.29 11.19
CA GLY A 145 4.52 -8.25 11.08
C GLY A 145 3.94 -8.68 12.40
N LYS A 146 2.84 -9.43 12.28
CA LYS A 146 2.17 -10.10 13.39
C LYS A 146 2.26 -11.61 13.22
N ASN A 147 2.67 -12.31 14.28
CA ASN A 147 2.76 -13.77 14.27
C ASN A 147 1.36 -14.37 14.14
N ASN A 148 1.21 -15.25 13.17
CA ASN A 148 0.00 -16.03 12.99
C ASN A 148 0.20 -17.46 13.49
N ARG A 149 -0.42 -17.81 14.61
CA ARG A 149 -0.32 -19.15 15.21
C ARG A 149 -0.84 -20.30 14.31
N LYS A 150 -1.61 -19.96 13.26
CA LYS A 150 -2.28 -20.94 12.37
C LYS A 150 -1.57 -21.09 11.01
N GLY A 151 -0.49 -20.36 10.76
CA GLY A 151 0.18 -20.38 9.46
C GLY A 151 1.37 -19.43 9.37
N ARG A 152 1.56 -18.82 8.19
CA ARG A 152 2.58 -17.79 7.98
C ARG A 152 2.27 -16.52 8.78
N ASP A 153 3.30 -15.77 9.13
CA ASP A 153 3.13 -14.43 9.69
C ASP A 153 2.44 -13.50 8.68
N PHE A 154 1.64 -12.58 9.18
CA PHE A 154 1.22 -11.42 8.42
C PHE A 154 2.33 -10.39 8.44
N THR A 155 2.68 -9.82 7.29
CA THR A 155 3.82 -8.91 7.18
C THR A 155 3.50 -7.70 6.32
N TRP A 156 4.22 -6.59 6.56
CA TRP A 156 4.11 -5.34 5.81
C TRP A 156 5.48 -4.69 5.69
N VAL A 157 5.73 -3.94 4.63
CA VAL A 157 6.99 -3.20 4.48
C VAL A 157 6.90 -1.92 5.31
N GLN A 158 7.67 -1.83 6.41
CA GLN A 158 7.70 -0.64 7.25
C GLN A 158 8.64 0.43 6.70
N SER A 159 9.78 0.00 6.17
CA SER A 159 10.79 0.92 5.67
C SER A 159 11.57 0.32 4.51
N ILE A 160 12.22 1.20 3.75
CA ILE A 160 13.20 0.83 2.73
C ILE A 160 14.52 1.54 3.00
N GLY A 161 15.62 0.83 2.72
CA GLY A 161 16.95 1.38 2.62
C GLY A 161 17.40 1.37 1.17
N VAL A 162 17.81 2.52 0.67
CA VAL A 162 18.27 2.70 -0.72
C VAL A 162 19.75 3.08 -0.71
N LEU A 163 20.58 2.28 -1.36
CA LEU A 163 21.98 2.57 -1.62
C LEU A 163 22.15 3.02 -3.05
N PHE A 164 22.81 4.14 -3.27
CA PHE A 164 23.13 4.69 -4.60
C PHE A 164 24.40 5.54 -4.52
N GLY A 165 25.33 5.29 -5.42
CA GLY A 165 26.67 5.87 -5.32
C GLY A 165 27.27 5.59 -3.93
N ARG A 166 27.60 6.64 -3.18
CA ARG A 166 28.09 6.56 -1.79
C ARG A 166 27.03 6.86 -0.73
N HIS A 167 25.79 7.09 -1.15
CA HIS A 167 24.72 7.58 -0.30
C HIS A 167 23.83 6.45 0.21
N ARG A 168 23.30 6.65 1.41
CA ARG A 168 22.33 5.78 2.08
C ARG A 168 21.07 6.57 2.42
N LEU A 169 19.97 6.26 1.77
CA LEU A 169 18.67 6.86 2.02
C LEU A 169 17.78 5.88 2.77
N PHE A 170 17.23 6.32 3.89
CA PHE A 170 16.16 5.65 4.62
C PHE A 170 14.83 6.33 4.32
N VAL A 171 13.81 5.55 4.03
CA VAL A 171 12.41 6.00 3.98
C VAL A 171 11.56 5.01 4.76
N GLY A 172 10.82 5.46 5.75
CA GLY A 172 10.07 4.55 6.61
C GLY A 172 8.84 5.17 7.26
N ALA A 173 7.98 4.31 7.77
CA ALA A 173 6.86 4.67 8.62
C ALA A 173 7.30 4.72 10.08
N ARG A 174 6.99 5.81 10.80
CA ARG A 174 7.14 5.88 12.25
C ARG A 174 6.21 4.89 12.91
N LYS A 175 6.70 4.18 13.92
CA LYS A 175 5.86 3.31 14.73
C LYS A 175 4.94 4.16 15.59
N VAL A 176 3.62 3.99 15.43
CA VAL A 176 2.59 4.67 16.21
C VAL A 176 1.54 3.67 16.66
N SER A 177 1.14 3.75 17.92
CA SER A 177 0.09 2.87 18.47
C SER A 177 -1.29 3.25 17.98
N ARG A 178 -1.58 4.55 17.84
CA ARG A 178 -2.87 5.06 17.37
C ARG A 178 -2.67 5.95 16.14
N TRP A 179 -3.44 5.68 15.11
CA TRP A 179 -3.37 6.43 13.86
C TRP A 179 -4.18 7.72 13.90
N HIS A 180 -3.54 8.83 13.52
CA HIS A 180 -4.20 10.09 13.25
C HIS A 180 -3.84 10.54 11.83
N ALA A 181 -4.85 10.78 11.00
CA ALA A 181 -4.66 11.03 9.57
C ALA A 181 -3.90 12.34 9.26
N PHE A 182 -3.88 13.28 10.21
CA PHE A 182 -3.19 14.57 10.09
C PHE A 182 -1.78 14.58 10.71
N ASP A 183 -1.34 13.46 11.31
CA ASP A 183 0.01 13.32 11.79
C ASP A 183 0.90 12.82 10.64
N ASP A 184 2.06 13.47 10.46
CA ASP A 184 3.05 13.04 9.46
C ASP A 184 3.94 11.95 10.05
N ASN A 185 3.65 10.72 9.70
CA ASN A 185 4.36 9.54 10.18
C ASN A 185 5.45 9.05 9.22
N ILE A 186 5.74 9.80 8.15
CA ILE A 186 6.87 9.48 7.30
C ILE A 186 8.17 9.92 7.95
N HIS A 187 9.20 9.09 7.83
CA HIS A 187 10.52 9.38 8.34
C HIS A 187 11.55 9.13 7.24
N ILE A 188 12.39 10.12 6.99
CA ILE A 188 13.41 10.06 5.93
C ILE A 188 14.75 10.49 6.51
N GLN A 189 15.80 9.76 6.14
CA GLN A 189 17.18 10.12 6.49
C GLN A 189 18.08 9.94 5.27
N LEU A 190 18.98 10.88 5.05
CA LEU A 190 20.07 10.78 4.08
C LEU A 190 21.40 10.73 4.83
N ASP A 191 22.17 9.66 4.60
CA ASP A 191 23.48 9.42 5.21
C ASP A 191 23.46 9.48 6.76
N GLY A 192 22.31 9.09 7.35
CA GLY A 192 22.08 9.07 8.78
C GLY A 192 21.58 10.40 9.37
N ALA A 193 21.46 11.47 8.58
CA ALA A 193 20.88 12.72 9.00
C ALA A 193 19.39 12.78 8.62
N ASP A 194 18.54 13.26 9.55
CA ASP A 194 17.12 13.45 9.28
C ASP A 194 16.90 14.48 8.18
N VAL A 195 15.97 14.17 7.28
CA VAL A 195 15.53 15.07 6.21
C VAL A 195 14.20 15.69 6.61
N GLU A 196 14.22 17.00 6.85
CA GLU A 196 13.01 17.76 7.13
C GLU A 196 12.46 18.35 5.83
N ILE A 197 11.38 17.77 5.32
CA ILE A 197 10.68 18.29 4.15
C ILE A 197 9.69 19.35 4.64
N PRO A 198 9.66 20.57 4.03
CA PRO A 198 8.65 21.57 4.39
C PRO A 198 7.22 20.97 4.36
N SER A 199 6.35 21.47 5.21
CA SER A 199 4.96 21.03 5.25
C SER A 199 4.17 21.51 4.02
N GLY A 200 3.16 20.74 3.65
CA GLY A 200 2.23 21.06 2.57
C GLY A 200 2.47 20.29 1.28
N GLU A 201 1.40 20.07 0.55
CA GLU A 201 1.43 19.43 -0.76
C GLU A 201 2.25 20.25 -1.77
N GLY A 202 3.11 19.58 -2.55
CA GLY A 202 4.02 20.22 -3.52
C GLY A 202 5.31 20.76 -2.91
N ALA A 203 5.52 20.64 -1.59
CA ALA A 203 6.78 21.02 -0.97
C ALA A 203 7.92 20.09 -1.43
N VAL A 204 9.06 20.67 -1.76
CA VAL A 204 10.22 19.97 -2.32
C VAL A 204 11.44 20.18 -1.42
N TRP A 205 12.18 19.10 -1.22
CA TRP A 205 13.52 19.10 -0.65
C TRP A 205 14.50 18.49 -1.65
N GLU A 206 15.66 19.11 -1.82
CA GLU A 206 16.67 18.68 -2.78
C GLU A 206 18.06 18.55 -2.14
N SER A 207 18.78 17.50 -2.52
CA SER A 207 20.22 17.36 -2.34
C SER A 207 20.90 17.21 -3.70
N ARG A 208 21.33 18.35 -4.27
CA ARG A 208 21.98 18.35 -5.60
C ARG A 208 23.25 17.51 -5.61
N GLY A 209 24.03 17.52 -4.51
CA GLY A 209 25.26 16.73 -4.38
C GLY A 209 25.03 15.23 -4.40
N ALA A 210 23.87 14.77 -3.96
CA ALA A 210 23.45 13.36 -4.01
C ALA A 210 22.59 13.03 -5.23
N GLY A 211 22.12 14.02 -6.01
CA GLY A 211 21.15 13.79 -7.09
C GLY A 211 19.81 13.27 -6.56
N LEU A 212 19.37 13.77 -5.41
CA LEU A 212 18.17 13.34 -4.70
C LEU A 212 17.16 14.47 -4.59
N THR A 213 15.93 14.21 -5.02
CA THR A 213 14.79 15.12 -4.84
C THR A 213 13.67 14.38 -4.10
N ILE A 214 13.03 15.05 -3.15
CA ILE A 214 11.89 14.54 -2.41
C ILE A 214 10.76 15.55 -2.48
N GLU A 215 9.61 15.14 -2.99
CA GLU A 215 8.41 15.97 -3.13
C GLU A 215 7.26 15.40 -2.28
N ARG A 216 6.57 16.27 -1.53
CA ARG A 216 5.30 15.89 -0.89
C ARG A 216 4.17 15.85 -1.90
N VAL A 217 3.54 14.71 -2.01
CA VAL A 217 2.38 14.51 -2.89
C VAL A 217 1.06 14.79 -2.18
N ALA A 218 1.09 14.75 -0.85
CA ALA A 218 0.03 15.19 0.05
C ALA A 218 0.65 15.98 1.19
N ALA A 219 -0.16 16.66 2.00
CA ALA A 219 0.32 17.42 3.16
C ALA A 219 1.08 16.52 4.15
N GLU A 220 0.57 15.30 4.37
CA GLU A 220 1.15 14.30 5.27
C GLU A 220 1.24 12.92 4.59
N ASN A 221 2.17 12.09 5.07
CA ASN A 221 2.24 10.65 4.82
C ASN A 221 2.42 10.19 3.37
N ASP A 222 2.74 11.05 2.42
CA ASP A 222 2.85 10.67 1.00
C ASP A 222 3.92 11.51 0.29
N VAL A 223 4.99 10.87 -0.14
CA VAL A 223 6.12 11.51 -0.82
C VAL A 223 6.50 10.76 -2.10
N VAL A 224 7.10 11.49 -3.03
CA VAL A 224 7.86 10.95 -4.15
C VAL A 224 9.33 11.26 -3.93
N VAL A 225 10.14 10.24 -3.99
CA VAL A 225 11.60 10.29 -3.90
C VAL A 225 12.17 9.97 -5.27
N GLU A 226 12.93 10.88 -5.84
CA GLU A 226 13.63 10.68 -7.12
C GLU A 226 15.13 10.64 -6.89
N VAL A 227 15.77 9.51 -7.23
CA VAL A 227 17.22 9.41 -7.40
C VAL A 227 17.49 9.57 -8.88
N THR A 228 18.12 10.70 -9.24
CA THR A 228 18.28 11.14 -10.63
C THR A 228 18.88 10.04 -11.52
N GLY A 229 18.16 9.70 -12.58
CA GLY A 229 18.58 8.71 -13.58
C GLY A 229 18.46 7.25 -13.14
N LEU A 230 18.10 6.96 -11.88
CA LEU A 230 18.02 5.60 -11.35
C LEU A 230 16.57 5.17 -11.06
N VAL A 231 15.88 5.86 -10.17
CA VAL A 231 14.56 5.42 -9.71
C VAL A 231 13.73 6.59 -9.20
N GLU A 232 12.42 6.50 -9.44
CA GLU A 232 11.39 7.27 -8.76
C GLU A 232 10.64 6.32 -7.82
N ILE A 233 10.58 6.65 -6.53
CA ILE A 233 9.91 5.85 -5.51
C ILE A 233 8.80 6.70 -4.89
N ARG A 234 7.56 6.30 -5.01
CA ARG A 234 6.50 6.86 -4.19
C ARG A 234 6.37 6.03 -2.93
N ALA A 235 6.34 6.68 -1.79
CA ALA A 235 6.15 6.08 -0.48
C ALA A 235 5.00 6.76 0.25
N ARG A 236 3.99 5.97 0.60
CA ARG A 236 2.84 6.41 1.36
C ARG A 236 2.72 5.61 2.63
N VAL A 237 2.63 6.29 3.78
CA VAL A 237 2.40 5.63 5.08
C VAL A 237 0.90 5.41 5.27
N VAL A 238 0.54 4.19 5.62
CA VAL A 238 -0.83 3.78 5.91
C VAL A 238 -0.88 2.89 7.16
N PRO A 239 -1.98 2.94 7.95
CA PRO A 239 -2.20 2.00 9.06
C PRO A 239 -2.87 0.73 8.56
N ILE A 240 -2.88 -0.32 9.40
CA ILE A 240 -3.89 -1.38 9.30
C ILE A 240 -5.17 -0.87 9.95
N THR A 241 -6.24 -0.80 9.20
CA THR A 241 -7.55 -0.38 9.73
C THR A 241 -8.26 -1.55 10.43
N ALA A 242 -9.17 -1.25 11.37
CA ALA A 242 -10.01 -2.26 12.01
C ALA A 242 -10.81 -3.09 10.99
N GLU A 243 -11.25 -2.47 9.89
CA GLU A 243 -11.92 -3.17 8.79
C GLU A 243 -10.99 -4.16 8.10
N GLU A 244 -9.77 -3.78 7.75
CA GLU A 244 -8.77 -4.66 7.13
C GLU A 244 -8.39 -5.80 8.09
N SER A 245 -8.17 -5.49 9.37
CA SER A 245 -7.89 -6.50 10.40
C SER A 245 -9.01 -7.54 10.47
N ARG A 246 -10.27 -7.10 10.44
CA ARG A 246 -11.44 -7.98 10.47
C ARG A 246 -11.59 -8.81 9.17
N VAL A 247 -11.47 -8.17 8.01
CA VAL A 247 -11.67 -8.82 6.69
C VAL A 247 -10.58 -9.87 6.43
N HIS A 248 -9.34 -9.57 6.79
CA HIS A 248 -8.19 -10.45 6.54
C HIS A 248 -7.82 -11.34 7.74
N GLY A 249 -8.50 -11.17 8.87
CA GLY A 249 -8.28 -11.97 10.07
C GLY A 249 -6.91 -11.71 10.71
N TYR A 250 -6.40 -10.48 10.66
CA TYR A 250 -5.10 -10.13 11.25
C TYR A 250 -5.12 -10.14 12.78
N ASP A 251 -6.30 -10.05 13.40
CA ASP A 251 -6.47 -10.01 14.86
C ASP A 251 -5.67 -8.87 15.51
N ILE A 252 -5.70 -7.69 14.88
CA ILE A 252 -5.09 -6.44 15.36
C ILE A 252 -6.17 -5.61 16.02
N ALA A 253 -5.96 -5.26 17.30
CA ALA A 253 -6.82 -4.36 18.04
C ALA A 253 -6.43 -2.89 17.77
N GLU A 254 -7.41 -1.98 17.79
CA GLU A 254 -7.19 -0.55 17.47
C GLU A 254 -6.24 0.17 18.44
N ASP A 255 -6.09 -0.35 19.68
CA ASP A 255 -5.30 0.28 20.75
C ASP A 255 -3.91 -0.35 20.94
N ASP A 256 -3.55 -1.38 20.17
CA ASP A 256 -2.29 -2.10 20.34
C ASP A 256 -1.16 -1.45 19.52
N ASP A 257 -1.19 -1.64 18.22
CA ASP A 257 -0.26 -1.06 17.24
C ASP A 257 -1.03 -0.96 15.92
N CYS A 258 -1.04 0.21 15.31
CA CYS A 258 -1.71 0.35 14.01
C CYS A 258 -0.90 -0.24 12.85
N PHE A 259 0.28 -0.82 13.13
CA PHE A 259 1.19 -1.38 12.11
C PHE A 259 1.38 -0.42 10.92
N ALA A 260 1.71 0.84 11.23
CA ALA A 260 2.01 1.83 10.20
C ALA A 260 3.09 1.31 9.27
N HIS A 261 2.81 1.27 7.97
CA HIS A 261 3.66 0.68 6.95
C HIS A 261 3.59 1.46 5.64
N LEU A 262 4.44 1.10 4.69
CA LEU A 262 4.54 1.76 3.40
C LEU A 262 3.73 1.02 2.32
N GLU A 263 2.90 1.76 1.61
CA GLU A 263 2.53 1.45 0.25
C GLU A 263 3.54 2.10 -0.69
N LEU A 264 4.18 1.30 -1.54
CA LEU A 264 5.27 1.73 -2.40
C LEU A 264 4.92 1.59 -3.88
N SER A 265 5.53 2.43 -4.70
CA SER A 265 5.53 2.28 -6.15
C SER A 265 6.92 2.65 -6.68
N PHE A 266 7.52 1.76 -7.45
CA PHE A 266 8.84 1.91 -8.03
C PHE A 266 8.73 2.10 -9.53
N LYS A 267 9.43 3.13 -10.04
CA LYS A 267 9.60 3.37 -11.47
C LYS A 267 11.10 3.46 -11.75
N LEU A 268 11.65 2.43 -12.35
CA LEU A 268 13.06 2.34 -12.71
C LEU A 268 13.29 3.12 -13.99
N SER A 269 14.32 3.99 -14.01
CA SER A 269 14.58 4.87 -15.16
C SER A 269 15.24 4.14 -16.32
N SER A 270 16.19 3.26 -16.02
CA SER A 270 16.95 2.53 -17.04
C SER A 270 17.38 1.17 -16.47
N PRO A 271 16.46 0.19 -16.39
CA PRO A 271 16.76 -1.11 -15.82
C PRO A 271 17.81 -1.83 -16.69
N SER A 272 18.91 -2.29 -16.07
CA SER A 272 19.92 -3.09 -16.76
C SER A 272 19.45 -4.54 -16.95
N PRO A 273 20.07 -5.31 -17.87
CA PRO A 273 19.80 -6.74 -17.98
C PRO A 273 20.15 -7.55 -16.73
N SER A 274 21.06 -7.02 -15.88
CA SER A 274 21.49 -7.65 -14.62
C SER A 274 20.57 -7.36 -13.44
N LEU A 275 19.57 -6.50 -13.60
CA LEU A 275 18.62 -6.10 -12.57
C LEU A 275 17.99 -7.30 -11.88
N HIS A 276 18.10 -7.36 -10.53
CA HIS A 276 17.61 -8.47 -9.73
C HIS A 276 16.92 -7.98 -8.44
N GLY A 277 16.62 -8.90 -7.53
CA GLY A 277 15.81 -8.67 -6.33
C GLY A 277 14.39 -9.19 -6.49
N ILE A 278 13.58 -9.10 -5.44
CA ILE A 278 12.19 -9.58 -5.45
C ILE A 278 11.40 -8.93 -6.59
N LEU A 279 11.41 -7.60 -6.62
CA LEU A 279 10.72 -6.82 -7.64
C LEU A 279 11.59 -6.65 -8.90
N GLY A 280 12.87 -6.32 -8.73
CA GLY A 280 13.79 -5.97 -9.79
C GLY A 280 13.87 -7.02 -10.90
N GLN A 281 13.98 -8.31 -10.57
CA GLN A 281 14.06 -9.40 -11.53
C GLN A 281 12.87 -9.44 -12.52
N THR A 282 11.71 -8.89 -12.14
CA THR A 282 10.50 -8.91 -12.96
C THR A 282 10.54 -7.92 -14.14
N TYR A 283 11.55 -7.05 -14.17
CA TYR A 283 11.80 -6.10 -15.27
C TYR A 283 12.79 -6.62 -16.29
N ALA A 284 13.51 -7.73 -16.01
CA ALA A 284 14.46 -8.30 -16.94
C ALA A 284 13.73 -8.87 -18.18
N PRO A 285 14.25 -8.64 -19.40
CA PRO A 285 13.57 -9.04 -20.65
C PRO A 285 13.35 -10.55 -20.78
N ASP A 286 14.23 -11.34 -20.18
CA ASP A 286 14.19 -12.82 -20.18
C ASP A 286 13.49 -13.42 -18.97
N TYR A 287 13.01 -12.58 -18.04
CA TYR A 287 12.30 -13.06 -16.84
C TYR A 287 11.06 -13.88 -17.21
N ARG A 288 10.93 -15.00 -16.54
CA ARG A 288 9.75 -15.85 -16.61
C ARG A 288 9.20 -16.05 -15.22
N SER A 289 8.02 -15.53 -14.97
CA SER A 289 7.36 -15.68 -13.68
C SER A 289 7.13 -17.15 -13.34
N ARG A 290 7.56 -17.54 -12.14
CA ARG A 290 7.37 -18.91 -11.59
C ARG A 290 6.13 -19.01 -10.71
N VAL A 291 5.41 -17.91 -10.51
CA VAL A 291 4.18 -17.93 -9.71
C VAL A 291 3.05 -18.64 -10.46
N LYS A 292 2.19 -19.32 -9.71
CA LYS A 292 1.01 -19.98 -10.29
C LYS A 292 -0.02 -18.89 -10.64
N ILE A 293 0.01 -18.44 -11.89
CA ILE A 293 -0.95 -17.46 -12.41
C ILE A 293 -2.38 -18.02 -12.27
N GLY A 294 -3.31 -17.18 -11.80
CA GLY A 294 -4.70 -17.56 -11.54
C GLY A 294 -4.96 -18.19 -10.17
N ALA A 295 -3.92 -18.44 -9.36
CA ALA A 295 -4.12 -18.74 -7.94
C ALA A 295 -4.68 -17.51 -7.22
N ALA A 296 -5.52 -17.72 -6.20
CA ALA A 296 -6.04 -16.62 -5.38
C ALA A 296 -4.94 -15.82 -4.69
N MET A 297 -3.82 -16.49 -4.35
CA MET A 297 -2.63 -15.89 -3.75
C MET A 297 -1.39 -16.52 -4.40
N PRO A 298 -0.91 -16.00 -5.55
CA PRO A 298 0.29 -16.51 -6.20
C PRO A 298 1.53 -16.06 -5.40
N ILE A 299 2.23 -16.98 -4.77
CA ILE A 299 3.36 -16.70 -3.90
C ILE A 299 4.67 -16.87 -4.68
N MET A 300 5.54 -15.86 -4.63
CA MET A 300 6.93 -15.96 -5.04
C MET A 300 7.74 -16.58 -3.90
N GLY A 301 8.32 -17.73 -4.12
CA GLY A 301 9.22 -18.38 -3.18
C GLY A 301 10.63 -17.78 -3.20
N GLY A 302 11.56 -18.46 -2.52
CA GLY A 302 12.99 -18.13 -2.56
C GLY A 302 13.43 -17.10 -1.54
N GLU A 303 12.78 -17.02 -0.37
CA GLU A 303 13.12 -16.09 0.71
C GLU A 303 14.64 -16.04 1.01
N LYS A 304 15.31 -17.20 1.10
CA LYS A 304 16.74 -17.26 1.42
C LYS A 304 17.63 -16.47 0.45
N LYS A 305 17.30 -16.44 -0.85
CA LYS A 305 18.14 -15.75 -1.83
C LYS A 305 17.97 -14.23 -1.78
N PHE A 306 16.85 -13.75 -1.25
CA PHE A 306 16.57 -12.33 -1.11
C PHE A 306 16.82 -11.80 0.29
N SER A 307 17.09 -12.68 1.28
CA SER A 307 17.35 -12.26 2.66
C SER A 307 18.60 -11.41 2.73
N SER A 308 18.53 -10.30 3.46
CA SER A 308 19.63 -9.39 3.76
C SER A 308 19.86 -9.37 5.28
N SER A 309 21.11 -9.17 5.72
CA SER A 309 21.45 -9.13 7.15
C SER A 309 20.89 -7.89 7.86
N HIS A 310 20.80 -6.77 7.16
CA HIS A 310 20.18 -5.53 7.64
C HIS A 310 19.77 -4.63 6.45
N LEU A 311 19.04 -3.57 6.75
CA LEU A 311 18.40 -2.70 5.75
C LEU A 311 19.36 -2.11 4.71
N PHE A 312 20.61 -1.85 5.06
CA PHE A 312 21.64 -1.32 4.17
C PHE A 312 22.74 -2.33 3.80
N ALA A 313 22.54 -3.63 4.04
CA ALA A 313 23.47 -4.66 3.60
C ALA A 313 23.26 -5.00 2.12
N THR A 314 24.34 -5.40 1.46
CA THR A 314 24.35 -5.83 0.05
C THR A 314 24.67 -7.32 -0.06
N ASP A 315 24.35 -8.10 0.98
CA ASP A 315 24.75 -9.50 1.16
C ASP A 315 23.66 -10.52 0.75
N CYS A 316 22.54 -10.06 0.21
CA CYS A 316 21.57 -11.00 -0.36
C CYS A 316 22.22 -11.75 -1.55
N ALA A 317 21.90 -13.04 -1.72
CA ALA A 317 22.55 -13.90 -2.72
C ALA A 317 22.38 -13.43 -4.19
N VAL A 318 21.48 -12.48 -4.42
CA VAL A 318 21.18 -11.91 -5.74
C VAL A 318 21.74 -10.50 -5.93
N SER A 319 22.51 -9.98 -4.96
CA SER A 319 23.06 -8.62 -5.03
C SER A 319 23.87 -8.40 -6.32
N ARG A 320 23.72 -7.21 -6.90
CA ARG A 320 24.46 -6.74 -8.09
C ARG A 320 25.14 -5.40 -7.83
N PHE A 321 24.98 -4.85 -6.66
CA PHE A 321 25.46 -3.52 -6.31
C PHE A 321 26.99 -3.47 -6.27
N GLY A 322 27.60 -2.55 -7.04
CA GLY A 322 29.05 -2.36 -7.10
C GLY A 322 29.82 -3.36 -7.96
N THR A 323 29.17 -4.29 -8.67
CA THR A 323 29.86 -5.34 -9.43
C THR A 323 30.50 -4.86 -10.74
N GLU A 324 30.09 -3.73 -11.30
CA GLU A 324 30.68 -3.21 -12.55
C GLU A 324 32.15 -2.75 -12.42
N GLY A 325 32.61 -2.43 -11.19
CA GLY A 325 33.98 -2.02 -10.95
C GLY A 325 35.00 -3.17 -10.88
N GLU A 326 34.54 -4.41 -10.68
CA GLU A 326 35.42 -5.57 -10.57
C GLU A 326 35.74 -6.24 -11.91
N GLU A 327 34.85 -6.14 -12.91
CA GLU A 327 35.08 -6.69 -14.24
C GLU A 327 36.10 -5.87 -15.04
N GLU A 328 36.04 -4.52 -15.02
CA GLU A 328 37.05 -3.67 -15.65
C GLU A 328 38.45 -3.81 -14.98
N GLY A 329 38.49 -3.98 -13.65
CA GLY A 329 39.74 -4.20 -12.92
C GLY A 329 40.40 -5.56 -13.25
N ASN A 330 39.62 -6.57 -13.61
CA ASN A 330 40.13 -7.89 -13.95
C ASN A 330 40.60 -7.99 -15.43
N GLU A 331 39.89 -7.31 -16.36
CA GLU A 331 40.36 -7.22 -17.76
C GLU A 331 41.68 -6.42 -17.88
N LEU A 332 41.87 -5.34 -17.10
CA LEU A 332 43.11 -4.60 -17.08
C LEU A 332 44.29 -5.41 -16.50
N LYS A 333 44.01 -6.26 -15.46
CA LYS A 333 45.03 -7.15 -14.88
C LYS A 333 45.42 -8.27 -15.85
N THR A 334 44.48 -8.87 -16.58
CA THR A 334 44.76 -9.90 -17.57
C THR A 334 45.47 -9.35 -18.81
N ALA A 335 45.12 -8.14 -19.25
CA ALA A 335 45.80 -7.47 -20.37
C ALA A 335 47.25 -7.08 -20.05
N ASN A 336 47.55 -6.72 -18.80
CA ASN A 336 48.92 -6.38 -18.38
C ASN A 336 49.83 -7.61 -18.17
N VAL A 337 49.26 -8.75 -17.81
CA VAL A 337 50.00 -10.02 -17.69
C VAL A 337 50.33 -10.57 -19.07
N ALA A 338 49.47 -10.40 -20.08
CA ALA A 338 49.74 -10.85 -21.45
C ALA A 338 50.75 -9.99 -22.20
N LYS A 339 51.11 -8.77 -21.74
CA LYS A 339 52.13 -7.90 -22.32
C LYS A 339 53.51 -8.05 -21.68
N SER A 340 53.63 -8.88 -20.62
CA SER A 340 54.92 -9.13 -19.91
C SER A 340 55.49 -10.52 -20.18
N GLN A 341 54.97 -11.26 -21.09
CA GLN A 341 55.55 -12.48 -21.69
C GLN A 341 55.92 -12.25 -23.17
#